data_1f75f9e886b299bea67ee28014c3955b
#
_entry.id   1f75f9e886b299bea67ee28014c3955b
#
_cell.length_a   1.000
_cell.length_b   1.000
_cell.length_c   1.000
_cell.angle_alpha   90.00
_cell.angle_beta   90.00
_cell.angle_gamma   90.00
#
_symmetry.space_group_name_H-M   'P 1'
#
loop_
_entity.id
_entity.type
_entity.pdbx_description
1 polymer ?
#
loop_
_entity_poly.entity_id
_entity_poly.type
_entity_poly.pdbx_seq_one_letter_code
_entity_poly.pdbx_strand_id
1 'polypeptide(L)'
;MKLFRSNVGPFDLEVAITGVKMGDQLLQLGCGNGKLFAVLASKVGLTGHALGIDDKLAACERTKAAAEKAGVFAEVGHGNYAALNSNDSLFDLTVIHHIIGNMKPEQRVACLQETYRVLKPGGRCLIIEPALRSGLGALFRPSAIDPTYLTSGAEQGLKAEGFRAVRRLAEQDGAAFIEGVRPPD
;
A
#
# COMPACT_ATOMS: atom_id res chain seq x y z
N MET A 1 -37.51 14.90 -0.38
CA MET A 1 -36.30 15.19 0.43
C MET A 1 -35.17 14.32 -0.16
N LYS A 2 -34.35 14.88 -1.09
CA LYS A 2 -33.24 14.17 -1.70
C LYS A 2 -32.11 14.11 -0.67
N LEU A 3 -31.90 12.93 -0.07
CA LEU A 3 -30.71 12.69 0.74
C LEU A 3 -29.46 12.95 -0.12
N PHE A 4 -28.57 13.75 0.42
CA PHE A 4 -27.23 13.98 -0.11
C PHE A 4 -26.54 12.62 -0.31
N ARG A 5 -26.47 12.11 -1.53
CA ARG A 5 -25.47 11.15 -1.92
C ARG A 5 -24.16 11.92 -1.86
N SER A 6 -23.37 11.69 -0.82
CA SER A 6 -21.98 12.06 -0.84
C SER A 6 -21.39 11.42 -2.09
N ASN A 7 -20.82 12.22 -2.96
CA ASN A 7 -20.16 11.78 -4.18
C ASN A 7 -18.81 11.16 -3.75
N VAL A 8 -18.88 9.96 -3.13
CA VAL A 8 -17.71 9.22 -2.67
C VAL A 8 -17.02 8.71 -3.93
N GLY A 9 -15.85 9.25 -4.20
CA GLY A 9 -15.02 8.82 -5.33
C GLY A 9 -14.46 7.40 -5.11
N PRO A 10 -14.06 6.72 -6.17
CA PRO A 10 -13.33 5.49 -6.03
C PRO A 10 -12.04 5.77 -5.25
N PHE A 11 -11.75 4.96 -4.22
CA PHE A 11 -10.59 5.06 -3.34
C PHE A 11 -10.61 6.20 -2.29
N ASP A 12 -11.75 6.84 -2.03
CA ASP A 12 -11.83 7.88 -0.99
C ASP A 12 -11.48 7.33 0.40
N LEU A 13 -11.85 6.09 0.68
CA LEU A 13 -11.49 5.42 1.92
C LEU A 13 -9.98 5.21 2.03
N GLU A 14 -9.37 4.65 0.98
CA GLU A 14 -7.93 4.41 0.92
C GLU A 14 -7.15 5.72 1.05
N VAL A 15 -7.57 6.76 0.35
CA VAL A 15 -6.96 8.10 0.45
C VAL A 15 -7.08 8.66 1.86
N ALA A 16 -8.26 8.57 2.48
CA ALA A 16 -8.46 9.06 3.84
C ALA A 16 -7.60 8.31 4.86
N ILE A 17 -7.51 6.97 4.73
CA ILE A 17 -6.72 6.14 5.66
C ILE A 17 -5.23 6.31 5.42
N THR A 18 -4.76 6.43 4.17
CA THR A 18 -3.35 6.71 3.88
C THR A 18 -2.93 8.03 4.51
N GLY A 19 -3.83 9.01 4.60
CA GLY A 19 -3.51 10.35 5.08
C GLY A 19 -2.38 11.00 4.29
N VAL A 20 -2.22 10.62 3.00
CA VAL A 20 -1.25 11.19 2.08
C VAL A 20 -1.44 12.70 1.96
N LYS A 21 -0.34 13.46 1.96
CA LYS A 21 -0.35 14.91 1.96
C LYS A 21 0.41 15.46 0.75
N MET A 22 0.10 16.70 0.42
CA MET A 22 0.88 17.48 -0.53
C MET A 22 2.34 17.60 -0.02
N GLY A 23 3.29 17.32 -0.90
CA GLY A 23 4.71 17.35 -0.59
C GLY A 23 5.29 16.03 -0.07
N ASP A 24 4.47 15.02 0.22
CA ASP A 24 4.98 13.70 0.66
C ASP A 24 5.86 13.03 -0.40
N GLN A 25 6.85 12.29 0.06
CA GLN A 25 7.56 11.29 -0.73
C GLN A 25 6.83 9.96 -0.57
N LEU A 26 6.07 9.58 -1.59
CA LEU A 26 5.21 8.39 -1.59
C LEU A 26 5.87 7.23 -2.35
N LEU A 27 5.89 6.05 -1.75
CA LEU A 27 6.17 4.80 -2.44
C LEU A 27 4.91 3.91 -2.42
N GLN A 28 4.52 3.34 -3.56
CA GLN A 28 3.53 2.27 -3.60
C GLN A 28 4.16 0.99 -4.14
N LEU A 29 4.05 -0.10 -3.39
CA LEU A 29 4.43 -1.45 -3.78
C LEU A 29 3.18 -2.24 -4.18
N GLY A 30 3.17 -2.81 -5.40
CA GLY A 30 1.98 -3.45 -5.97
C GLY A 30 0.99 -2.43 -6.53
N CYS A 31 1.24 -1.97 -7.74
CA CYS A 31 0.42 -0.93 -8.36
C CYS A 31 -0.79 -1.51 -9.12
N GLY A 32 -0.71 -2.76 -9.56
CA GLY A 32 -1.79 -3.51 -10.19
C GLY A 32 -2.36 -2.85 -11.45
N ASN A 33 -3.52 -2.19 -11.36
CA ASN A 33 -4.13 -1.44 -12.45
C ASN A 33 -3.79 0.05 -12.45
N GLY A 34 -3.00 0.52 -11.48
CA GLY A 34 -2.52 1.89 -11.36
C GLY A 34 -3.52 2.92 -10.85
N LYS A 35 -4.79 2.58 -10.68
CA LYS A 35 -5.84 3.55 -10.34
C LYS A 35 -5.66 4.16 -8.95
N LEU A 36 -5.39 3.33 -7.93
CA LEU A 36 -5.11 3.81 -6.58
C LEU A 36 -3.85 4.67 -6.58
N PHE A 37 -2.77 4.19 -7.23
CA PHE A 37 -1.52 4.93 -7.34
C PHE A 37 -1.72 6.32 -7.94
N ALA A 38 -2.43 6.43 -9.06
CA ALA A 38 -2.71 7.72 -9.71
C ALA A 38 -3.48 8.69 -8.79
N VAL A 39 -4.45 8.19 -8.01
CA VAL A 39 -5.19 9.00 -7.05
C VAL A 39 -4.28 9.47 -5.91
N LEU A 40 -3.45 8.59 -5.33
CA LEU A 40 -2.51 8.96 -4.27
C LEU A 40 -1.45 9.96 -4.78
N ALA A 41 -0.89 9.72 -5.97
CA ALA A 41 0.06 10.63 -6.62
C ALA A 41 -0.54 12.03 -6.85
N SER A 42 -1.83 12.12 -7.19
CA SER A 42 -2.51 13.40 -7.34
C SER A 42 -2.59 14.20 -6.02
N LYS A 43 -2.62 13.52 -4.86
CA LYS A 43 -2.62 14.17 -3.53
C LYS A 43 -1.24 14.67 -3.13
N VAL A 44 -0.19 13.95 -3.55
CA VAL A 44 1.20 14.36 -3.34
C VAL A 44 1.53 15.70 -4.03
N GLY A 45 0.95 15.92 -5.19
CA GLY A 45 1.11 17.17 -5.96
C GLY A 45 2.53 17.35 -6.50
N LEU A 46 2.81 18.55 -7.01
CA LEU A 46 4.09 18.87 -7.70
C LEU A 46 5.26 19.10 -6.75
N THR A 47 5.01 19.33 -5.47
CA THR A 47 6.06 19.57 -4.45
C THR A 47 6.55 18.29 -3.78
N GLY A 48 5.85 17.19 -3.97
CA GLY A 48 6.25 15.87 -3.50
C GLY A 48 6.70 14.98 -4.66
N HIS A 49 6.86 13.69 -4.36
CA HIS A 49 7.26 12.70 -5.34
C HIS A 49 6.49 11.41 -5.12
N ALA A 50 6.01 10.77 -6.17
CA ALA A 50 5.33 9.48 -6.11
C ALA A 50 6.06 8.46 -6.98
N LEU A 51 6.46 7.34 -6.37
CA LEU A 51 7.08 6.19 -7.03
C LEU A 51 6.20 4.96 -6.86
N GLY A 52 5.81 4.36 -7.96
CA GLY A 52 5.12 3.07 -7.99
C GLY A 52 6.05 1.95 -8.41
N ILE A 53 6.13 0.86 -7.67
CA ILE A 53 6.90 -0.34 -8.03
C ILE A 53 5.96 -1.53 -8.17
N ASP A 54 6.12 -2.28 -9.27
CA ASP A 54 5.42 -3.56 -9.46
C ASP A 54 6.39 -4.61 -10.03
N ASP A 55 6.20 -5.88 -9.68
CA ASP A 55 7.02 -6.99 -10.17
C ASP A 55 6.56 -7.51 -11.53
N LYS A 56 5.50 -6.93 -12.09
CA LYS A 56 4.94 -7.28 -13.39
C LYS A 56 5.00 -6.10 -14.36
N LEU A 57 5.74 -6.24 -15.44
CA LEU A 57 5.85 -5.21 -16.49
C LEU A 57 4.48 -4.72 -16.97
N ALA A 58 3.53 -5.63 -17.18
CA ALA A 58 2.17 -5.26 -17.61
C ALA A 58 1.42 -4.41 -16.55
N ALA A 59 1.72 -4.54 -15.27
CA ALA A 59 1.17 -3.67 -14.23
C ALA A 59 1.84 -2.30 -14.27
N CYS A 60 3.15 -2.24 -14.48
CA CYS A 60 3.88 -0.98 -14.66
C CYS A 60 3.30 -0.16 -15.83
N GLU A 61 3.07 -0.80 -16.98
CA GLU A 61 2.49 -0.13 -18.15
C GLU A 61 1.07 0.40 -17.88
N ARG A 62 0.21 -0.40 -17.21
CA ARG A 62 -1.13 0.07 -16.81
C ARG A 62 -1.05 1.24 -15.83
N THR A 63 -0.08 1.22 -14.92
CA THR A 63 0.12 2.25 -13.92
C THR A 63 0.59 3.56 -14.55
N LYS A 64 1.52 3.51 -15.50
CA LYS A 64 1.93 4.68 -16.29
C LYS A 64 0.74 5.28 -17.03
N ALA A 65 -0.02 4.47 -17.75
CA ALA A 65 -1.21 4.93 -18.46
C ALA A 65 -2.28 5.53 -17.53
N ALA A 66 -2.45 4.99 -16.32
CA ALA A 66 -3.38 5.53 -15.33
C ALA A 66 -2.90 6.89 -14.80
N ALA A 67 -1.61 7.07 -14.52
CA ALA A 67 -1.01 8.32 -14.08
C ALA A 67 -1.13 9.39 -15.18
N GLU A 68 -0.77 9.06 -16.41
CA GLU A 68 -0.90 9.95 -17.58
C GLU A 68 -2.36 10.40 -17.78
N LYS A 69 -3.31 9.44 -17.75
CA LYS A 69 -4.74 9.77 -17.86
C LYS A 69 -5.25 10.67 -16.76
N ALA A 70 -4.70 10.55 -15.56
CA ALA A 70 -5.02 11.41 -14.43
C ALA A 70 -4.29 12.77 -14.48
N GLY A 71 -3.36 12.97 -15.41
CA GLY A 71 -2.57 14.18 -15.53
C GLY A 71 -1.62 14.38 -14.35
N VAL A 72 -1.17 13.29 -13.72
CA VAL A 72 -0.26 13.35 -12.56
C VAL A 72 1.17 13.02 -12.96
N PHE A 73 2.11 13.77 -12.38
CA PHE A 73 3.52 13.50 -12.54
C PHE A 73 3.96 12.47 -11.49
N ALA A 74 4.32 11.26 -11.95
CA ALA A 74 4.69 10.16 -11.07
C ALA A 74 5.66 9.20 -11.78
N GLU A 75 6.55 8.58 -11.02
CA GLU A 75 7.47 7.57 -11.54
C GLU A 75 6.91 6.16 -11.34
N VAL A 76 7.14 5.29 -12.30
CA VAL A 76 6.75 3.88 -12.24
C VAL A 76 7.90 3.00 -12.70
N GLY A 77 8.34 2.11 -11.80
CA GLY A 77 9.42 1.18 -12.03
C GLY A 77 8.97 -0.29 -11.95
N HIS A 78 9.63 -1.14 -12.76
CA HIS A 78 9.57 -2.58 -12.57
C HIS A 78 10.67 -2.98 -11.59
N GLY A 79 10.33 -3.76 -10.53
CA GLY A 79 11.31 -4.08 -9.50
C GLY A 79 10.90 -5.23 -8.58
N ASN A 80 11.88 -5.65 -7.79
CA ASN A 80 11.69 -6.65 -6.74
C ASN A 80 11.40 -5.94 -5.42
N TYR A 81 10.29 -6.28 -4.78
CA TYR A 81 9.89 -5.71 -3.49
C TYR A 81 10.83 -6.05 -2.33
N ALA A 82 11.63 -7.11 -2.46
CA ALA A 82 12.63 -7.54 -1.49
C ALA A 82 14.03 -6.94 -1.73
N ALA A 83 14.18 -6.07 -2.74
CA ALA A 83 15.44 -5.40 -3.07
C ALA A 83 15.12 -4.12 -3.88
N LEU A 84 14.72 -3.06 -3.18
CA LEU A 84 14.31 -1.80 -3.80
C LEU A 84 15.52 -0.98 -4.24
N ASN A 85 15.51 -0.53 -5.49
CA ASN A 85 16.51 0.41 -5.98
C ASN A 85 16.16 1.86 -5.56
N SER A 86 16.13 2.09 -4.27
CA SER A 86 15.85 3.40 -3.66
C SER A 86 16.78 3.63 -2.49
N ASN A 87 17.13 4.88 -2.24
CA ASN A 87 17.96 5.27 -1.11
C ASN A 87 17.25 5.00 0.23
N ASP A 88 18.04 4.85 1.29
CA ASP A 88 17.55 4.78 2.66
C ASP A 88 16.85 6.08 3.05
N SER A 89 15.84 5.97 3.90
CA SER A 89 15.19 7.13 4.52
C SER A 89 14.69 8.18 3.52
N LEU A 90 14.09 7.73 2.41
CA LEU A 90 13.62 8.59 1.32
C LEU A 90 12.13 8.93 1.44
N PHE A 91 11.28 7.98 1.87
CA PHE A 91 9.83 8.11 1.78
C PHE A 91 9.19 8.48 3.11
N ASP A 92 8.16 9.33 3.05
CA ASP A 92 7.31 9.68 4.18
C ASP A 92 6.21 8.63 4.39
N LEU A 93 5.74 8.06 3.28
CA LEU A 93 4.66 7.07 3.25
C LEU A 93 4.98 5.95 2.26
N THR A 94 4.89 4.70 2.72
CA THR A 94 4.89 3.52 1.85
C THR A 94 3.53 2.83 1.93
N VAL A 95 2.92 2.54 0.78
CA VAL A 95 1.68 1.77 0.66
C VAL A 95 2.00 0.42 0.02
N ILE A 96 1.73 -0.67 0.72
CA ILE A 96 1.83 -2.05 0.20
C ILE A 96 0.41 -2.51 -0.14
N HIS A 97 0.13 -2.76 -1.43
CA HIS A 97 -1.23 -2.96 -1.90
C HIS A 97 -1.42 -4.35 -2.52
N HIS A 98 -2.12 -5.22 -1.81
CA HIS A 98 -2.55 -6.57 -2.24
C HIS A 98 -1.44 -7.52 -2.72
N ILE A 99 -0.22 -7.38 -2.22
CA ILE A 99 0.91 -8.22 -2.66
C ILE A 99 1.50 -9.07 -1.55
N ILE A 100 1.61 -8.55 -0.33
CA ILE A 100 2.42 -9.17 0.72
C ILE A 100 1.80 -10.49 1.20
N GLY A 101 0.49 -10.61 1.23
CA GLY A 101 -0.22 -11.85 1.58
C GLY A 101 0.03 -13.01 0.61
N ASN A 102 0.37 -12.70 -0.66
CA ASN A 102 0.66 -13.71 -1.69
C ASN A 102 2.14 -14.13 -1.74
N MET A 103 3.01 -13.47 -0.96
CA MET A 103 4.43 -13.77 -0.91
C MET A 103 4.72 -14.98 -0.01
N LYS A 104 5.82 -15.67 -0.27
CA LYS A 104 6.38 -16.65 0.67
C LYS A 104 6.86 -15.93 1.94
N PRO A 105 6.93 -16.61 3.10
CA PRO A 105 7.34 -15.98 4.37
C PRO A 105 8.65 -15.19 4.28
N GLU A 106 9.67 -15.74 3.63
CA GLU A 106 10.99 -15.11 3.50
C GLU A 106 10.93 -13.84 2.64
N GLN A 107 10.08 -13.84 1.61
CA GLN A 107 9.86 -12.68 0.76
C GLN A 107 9.09 -11.56 1.49
N ARG A 108 8.14 -11.94 2.38
CA ARG A 108 7.42 -10.98 3.22
C ARG A 108 8.38 -10.25 4.14
N VAL A 109 9.25 -11.00 4.82
CA VAL A 109 10.29 -10.44 5.70
C VAL A 109 11.16 -9.46 4.92
N ALA A 110 11.74 -9.89 3.81
CA ALA A 110 12.62 -9.05 3.01
C ALA A 110 11.90 -7.78 2.46
N CYS A 111 10.65 -7.91 2.03
CA CYS A 111 9.84 -6.77 1.59
C CYS A 111 9.62 -5.75 2.73
N LEU A 112 9.32 -6.21 3.95
CA LEU A 112 9.12 -5.34 5.10
C LEU A 112 10.43 -4.70 5.57
N GLN A 113 11.55 -5.41 5.51
CA GLN A 113 12.90 -4.86 5.78
C GLN A 113 13.25 -3.74 4.81
N GLU A 114 13.04 -3.97 3.51
CA GLU A 114 13.24 -2.93 2.49
C GLU A 114 12.31 -1.73 2.69
N THR A 115 11.04 -2.00 3.01
CA THR A 115 10.08 -0.94 3.34
C THR A 115 10.54 -0.11 4.54
N TYR A 116 11.04 -0.78 5.59
CA TYR A 116 11.59 -0.09 6.75
C TYR A 116 12.83 0.75 6.39
N ARG A 117 13.75 0.20 5.60
CA ARG A 117 14.97 0.87 5.17
C ARG A 117 14.70 2.17 4.41
N VAL A 118 13.77 2.12 3.45
CA VAL A 118 13.49 3.26 2.57
C VAL A 118 12.58 4.33 3.19
N LEU A 119 11.84 4.00 4.25
CA LEU A 119 11.04 4.98 4.99
C LEU A 119 11.95 5.89 5.82
N LYS A 120 11.61 7.16 5.89
CA LYS A 120 12.23 8.10 6.84
C LYS A 120 11.94 7.70 8.29
N PRO A 121 12.80 8.06 9.27
CA PRO A 121 12.41 8.07 10.67
C PRO A 121 11.09 8.85 10.86
N GLY A 122 10.12 8.26 11.54
CA GLY A 122 8.76 8.79 11.64
C GLY A 122 7.85 8.50 10.44
N GLY A 123 8.39 7.95 9.35
CA GLY A 123 7.64 7.55 8.16
C GLY A 123 6.69 6.38 8.42
N ARG A 124 5.66 6.27 7.61
CA ARG A 124 4.55 5.34 7.81
C ARG A 124 4.50 4.28 6.71
N CYS A 125 4.28 3.03 7.12
CA CYS A 125 3.91 1.93 6.23
C CYS A 125 2.42 1.65 6.39
N LEU A 126 1.66 1.64 5.30
CA LEU A 126 0.29 1.18 5.25
C LEU A 126 0.21 -0.07 4.39
N ILE A 127 -0.26 -1.17 4.95
CA ILE A 127 -0.57 -2.40 4.24
C ILE A 127 -2.08 -2.45 3.98
N ILE A 128 -2.46 -2.61 2.72
CA ILE A 128 -3.85 -2.80 2.29
C ILE A 128 -3.95 -4.22 1.74
N GLU A 129 -4.71 -5.08 2.41
CA GLU A 129 -4.87 -6.48 2.06
C GLU A 129 -6.34 -6.89 2.03
N PRO A 130 -6.71 -7.97 1.32
CA PRO A 130 -8.05 -8.52 1.42
C PRO A 130 -8.38 -8.89 2.88
N ALA A 131 -9.54 -8.45 3.35
CA ALA A 131 -10.04 -8.84 4.66
C ALA A 131 -10.53 -10.30 4.65
N LEU A 132 -10.46 -10.96 5.81
CA LEU A 132 -11.10 -12.26 6.02
C LEU A 132 -12.61 -12.11 5.79
N ARG A 133 -13.15 -12.86 4.84
CA ARG A 133 -14.58 -12.93 4.65
C ARG A 133 -15.19 -13.89 5.69
N SER A 134 -16.09 -13.39 6.50
CA SER A 134 -16.94 -14.20 7.37
C SER A 134 -18.21 -14.64 6.61
N GLY A 135 -18.72 -15.84 6.93
CA GLY A 135 -19.98 -16.37 6.40
C GLY A 135 -19.86 -17.22 5.13
N LEU A 136 -21.00 -17.53 4.50
CA LEU A 136 -21.10 -18.41 3.33
C LEU A 136 -20.25 -18.00 2.13
N GLY A 137 -19.87 -16.73 2.02
CA GLY A 137 -18.98 -16.22 0.96
C GLY A 137 -17.54 -16.73 1.03
N ALA A 138 -17.09 -17.23 2.18
CA ALA A 138 -15.77 -17.83 2.37
C ALA A 138 -15.63 -19.19 1.67
N LEU A 139 -16.75 -19.89 1.44
CA LEU A 139 -16.77 -21.22 0.85
C LEU A 139 -16.57 -21.22 -0.68
N PHE A 140 -16.75 -20.08 -1.35
CA PHE A 140 -16.80 -20.01 -2.82
C PHE A 140 -15.56 -19.41 -3.49
N ARG A 141 -14.55 -18.99 -2.73
CA ARG A 141 -13.25 -18.57 -3.27
C ARG A 141 -12.14 -19.08 -2.37
N PRO A 142 -11.37 -20.10 -2.79
CA PRO A 142 -10.12 -20.41 -2.13
C PRO A 142 -9.21 -19.19 -2.26
N SER A 143 -8.95 -18.52 -1.16
CA SER A 143 -7.91 -17.48 -1.11
C SER A 143 -6.58 -18.18 -1.32
N ALA A 144 -5.77 -17.73 -2.25
CA ALA A 144 -4.38 -18.15 -2.37
C ALA A 144 -3.53 -17.67 -1.18
N ILE A 145 -4.11 -16.83 -0.32
CA ILE A 145 -3.47 -16.24 0.86
C ILE A 145 -3.68 -17.17 2.04
N ASP A 146 -2.60 -17.46 2.75
CA ASP A 146 -2.61 -18.21 4.01
C ASP A 146 -3.59 -17.57 5.02
N PRO A 147 -4.61 -18.30 5.50
CA PRO A 147 -5.58 -17.77 6.46
C PRO A 147 -4.94 -17.27 7.76
N THR A 148 -3.84 -17.90 8.19
CA THR A 148 -3.09 -17.49 9.39
C THR A 148 -2.49 -16.11 9.19
N TYR A 149 -1.97 -15.83 7.98
CA TYR A 149 -1.47 -14.52 7.62
C TYR A 149 -2.58 -13.46 7.63
N LEU A 150 -3.76 -13.76 7.08
CA LEU A 150 -4.88 -12.80 7.03
C LEU A 150 -5.38 -12.40 8.42
N THR A 151 -5.21 -13.25 9.44
CA THR A 151 -5.67 -12.97 10.80
C THR A 151 -4.83 -11.88 11.48
N SER A 152 -3.51 -11.99 11.43
CA SER A 152 -2.59 -11.08 12.14
C SER A 152 -1.19 -11.00 11.54
N GLY A 153 -0.96 -11.64 10.39
CA GLY A 153 0.39 -11.77 9.82
C GLY A 153 1.01 -10.43 9.43
N ALA A 154 0.21 -9.47 8.95
CA ALA A 154 0.69 -8.13 8.63
C ALA A 154 1.14 -7.37 9.87
N GLU A 155 0.33 -7.39 10.94
CA GLU A 155 0.68 -6.74 12.22
C GLU A 155 1.91 -7.38 12.87
N GLN A 156 1.99 -8.71 12.86
CA GLN A 156 3.13 -9.44 13.40
C GLN A 156 4.40 -9.18 12.59
N GLY A 157 4.31 -9.19 11.26
CA GLY A 157 5.42 -8.89 10.38
C GLY A 157 5.98 -7.48 10.60
N LEU A 158 5.11 -6.46 10.63
CA LEU A 158 5.54 -5.09 10.93
C LEU A 158 6.24 -4.98 12.28
N LYS A 159 5.68 -5.61 13.34
CA LYS A 159 6.28 -5.59 14.68
C LYS A 159 7.65 -6.28 14.71
N ALA A 160 7.79 -7.42 14.02
CA ALA A 160 9.04 -8.18 13.95
C ALA A 160 10.15 -7.38 13.28
N GLU A 161 9.81 -6.57 12.26
CA GLU A 161 10.77 -5.72 11.54
C GLU A 161 11.01 -4.35 12.20
N GLY A 162 10.52 -4.15 13.43
CA GLY A 162 10.85 -2.98 14.24
C GLY A 162 9.89 -1.80 14.11
N PHE A 163 8.83 -1.91 13.32
CA PHE A 163 7.80 -0.87 13.29
C PHE A 163 7.12 -0.72 14.64
N ARG A 164 6.75 0.51 14.99
CA ARG A 164 6.02 0.88 16.21
C ARG A 164 4.61 1.34 15.86
N ALA A 165 3.79 1.53 16.91
CA ALA A 165 2.39 1.93 16.77
C ALA A 165 1.60 1.07 15.77
N VAL A 166 1.97 -0.22 15.65
CA VAL A 166 1.34 -1.15 14.71
C VAL A 166 -0.09 -1.41 15.12
N ARG A 167 -1.02 -1.13 14.20
CA ARG A 167 -2.46 -1.26 14.46
C ARG A 167 -3.25 -1.49 13.17
N ARG A 168 -4.39 -2.14 13.29
CA ARG A 168 -5.40 -2.19 12.23
C ARG A 168 -6.26 -0.93 12.33
N LEU A 169 -6.27 -0.13 11.29
CA LEU A 169 -7.00 1.13 11.22
C LEU A 169 -8.47 0.93 10.85
N ALA A 170 -8.72 0.00 9.92
CA ALA A 170 -10.05 -0.33 9.46
C ALA A 170 -10.10 -1.72 8.83
N GLU A 171 -11.31 -2.28 8.78
CA GLU A 171 -11.64 -3.42 7.95
C GLU A 171 -12.99 -3.11 7.30
N GLN A 172 -12.97 -2.76 6.03
CA GLN A 172 -14.16 -2.28 5.32
C GLN A 172 -14.07 -2.63 3.82
N ASP A 173 -15.22 -2.84 3.20
CA ASP A 173 -15.36 -3.14 1.77
C ASP A 173 -14.52 -4.34 1.29
N GLY A 174 -14.24 -5.28 2.19
CA GLY A 174 -13.45 -6.46 1.93
C GLY A 174 -11.94 -6.23 1.93
N ALA A 175 -11.49 -5.07 2.42
CA ALA A 175 -10.09 -4.74 2.63
C ALA A 175 -9.79 -4.50 4.13
N ALA A 176 -8.60 -4.91 4.55
CA ALA A 176 -8.03 -4.59 5.85
C ALA A 176 -6.88 -3.59 5.67
N PHE A 177 -6.81 -2.60 6.53
CA PHE A 177 -5.83 -1.53 6.52
C PHE A 177 -4.99 -1.61 7.79
N ILE A 178 -3.71 -1.92 7.65
CA ILE A 178 -2.78 -2.11 8.76
C ILE A 178 -1.65 -1.06 8.65
N GLU A 179 -1.43 -0.33 9.71
CA GLU A 179 -0.39 0.70 9.79
C GLU A 179 0.74 0.28 10.71
N GLY A 180 1.96 0.67 10.36
CA GLY A 180 3.12 0.70 11.22
C GLY A 180 3.94 1.95 10.98
N VAL A 181 4.62 2.45 11.99
CA VAL A 181 5.46 3.65 11.92
C VAL A 181 6.92 3.25 12.14
N ARG A 182 7.83 3.68 11.27
CA ARG A 182 9.27 3.61 11.57
C ARG A 182 9.55 4.57 12.73
N PRO A 183 10.11 4.11 13.87
CA PRO A 183 10.40 5.02 14.98
C PRO A 183 11.33 6.15 14.54
N PRO A 184 11.27 7.33 15.15
CA PRO A 184 12.31 8.34 15.02
C PRO A 184 13.62 7.80 15.58
N ASP A 185 14.74 8.31 15.08
CA ASP A 185 16.08 7.98 15.56
C ASP A 185 16.29 8.47 17.00
#